data_9c39944489243c3e95ecff0ba18f3729
#
_entry.id   9c39944489243c3e95ecff0ba18f3729
#
_cell.length_a   1.000
_cell.length_b   1.000
_cell.length_c   1.000
_cell.angle_alpha   90.00
_cell.angle_beta   90.00
_cell.angle_gamma   90.00
#
_symmetry.space_group_name_H-M   'P 1'
#
loop_
_entity.id
_entity.type
_entity.pdbx_description
1 polymer ?
#
loop_
_entity_poly.entity_id
_entity_poly.type
_entity_poly.pdbx_seq_one_letter_code
_entity_poly.pdbx_strand_id
1 'polypeptide(L)'
;MRNIMIIGTGGIGSYLVDFLSRIGIYDITVFDDDKLEEKNLTYQNYIPDTVGQTKVSAVNERLKVNGLKLVDEQPYLVLVEKQLKGYDLVICCADNLAVRRMLYRQGYGDDAKLKWLDLRAQGRNAALISYKVNENLVDDLLAGSEGSFSCQGGDWDGSPEQVNCMQIAVAGVASQWIQRWFIDNENVADKMVLNV
;
A
#
# COMPACT_ATOMS: atom_id res chain seq x y z
N MET A 1 10.15 -12.35 -13.72
CA MET A 1 10.01 -11.40 -12.60
C MET A 1 8.63 -11.61 -11.96
N ARG A 2 8.43 -11.18 -10.73
CA ARG A 2 7.14 -11.30 -10.03
C ARG A 2 6.34 -10.01 -10.25
N ASN A 3 5.08 -10.16 -10.66
CA ASN A 3 4.20 -9.04 -10.96
C ASN A 3 3.45 -8.60 -9.70
N ILE A 4 3.67 -7.39 -9.26
CA ILE A 4 3.04 -6.81 -8.07
C ILE A 4 2.18 -5.61 -8.48
N MET A 5 0.93 -5.61 -8.02
CA MET A 5 0.05 -4.45 -8.10
C MET A 5 0.03 -3.73 -6.76
N ILE A 6 0.18 -2.41 -6.77
CA ILE A 6 0.03 -1.56 -5.58
C ILE A 6 -1.10 -0.58 -5.83
N ILE A 7 -2.11 -0.61 -4.97
CA ILE A 7 -3.29 0.27 -5.03
C ILE A 7 -3.15 1.33 -3.96
N GLY A 8 -3.04 2.57 -4.37
CA GLY A 8 -2.77 3.74 -3.52
C GLY A 8 -1.28 3.99 -3.32
N THR A 9 -0.82 5.15 -3.74
CA THR A 9 0.57 5.63 -3.59
C THR A 9 0.69 6.78 -2.57
N GLY A 10 -0.23 6.85 -1.62
CA GLY A 10 -0.21 7.81 -0.52
C GLY A 10 0.86 7.53 0.53
N GLY A 11 0.51 7.71 1.81
CA GLY A 11 1.46 7.58 2.93
C GLY A 11 2.20 6.26 2.99
N ILE A 12 1.52 5.13 2.80
CA ILE A 12 2.15 3.80 2.83
C ILE A 12 2.77 3.46 1.47
N GLY A 13 1.98 3.58 0.39
CA GLY A 13 2.37 3.08 -0.93
C GLY A 13 3.57 3.79 -1.52
N SER A 14 3.75 5.10 -1.30
CA SER A 14 4.91 5.84 -1.81
C SER A 14 6.25 5.34 -1.23
N TYR A 15 6.28 4.93 0.04
CA TYR A 15 7.45 4.30 0.65
C TYR A 15 7.62 2.85 0.21
N LEU A 16 6.52 2.08 0.15
CA LEU A 16 6.58 0.67 -0.26
C LEU A 16 7.13 0.51 -1.67
N VAL A 17 6.69 1.35 -2.62
CA VAL A 17 7.21 1.35 -3.99
C VAL A 17 8.72 1.60 -4.00
N ASP A 18 9.22 2.59 -3.26
CA ASP A 18 10.66 2.88 -3.17
C ASP A 18 11.42 1.67 -2.62
N PHE A 19 10.94 1.04 -1.54
CA PHE A 19 11.59 -0.14 -0.95
C PHE A 19 11.64 -1.32 -1.91
N LEU A 20 10.53 -1.66 -2.56
CA LEU A 20 10.47 -2.78 -3.52
C LEU A 20 11.29 -2.52 -4.78
N SER A 21 11.33 -1.27 -5.26
CA SER A 21 12.16 -0.88 -6.40
C SER A 21 13.65 -0.98 -6.10
N ARG A 22 14.08 -0.74 -4.85
CA ARG A 22 15.46 -0.97 -4.40
C ARG A 22 15.87 -2.44 -4.42
N ILE A 23 14.93 -3.34 -4.10
CA ILE A 23 15.16 -4.79 -4.21
C ILE A 23 15.37 -5.18 -5.68
N GLY A 24 14.64 -4.55 -6.63
CA GLY A 24 14.92 -4.58 -8.06
C GLY A 24 14.50 -5.87 -8.80
N ILE A 25 13.80 -6.80 -8.15
CA ILE A 25 13.40 -8.10 -8.73
C ILE A 25 11.91 -8.19 -9.07
N TYR A 26 11.16 -7.12 -8.82
CA TYR A 26 9.72 -7.06 -9.04
C TYR A 26 9.36 -6.22 -10.27
N ASP A 27 8.30 -6.62 -10.97
CA ASP A 27 7.58 -5.78 -11.92
C ASP A 27 6.40 -5.16 -11.18
N ILE A 28 6.41 -3.86 -11.00
CA ILE A 28 5.46 -3.14 -10.15
C ILE A 28 4.57 -2.29 -11.04
N THR A 29 3.25 -2.45 -10.87
CA THR A 29 2.23 -1.55 -11.41
C THR A 29 1.57 -0.81 -10.26
N VAL A 30 1.50 0.53 -10.34
CA VAL A 30 0.87 1.37 -9.32
C VAL A 30 -0.42 1.98 -9.83
N PHE A 31 -1.44 2.00 -8.97
CA PHE A 31 -2.75 2.59 -9.24
C PHE A 31 -3.05 3.68 -8.20
N ASP A 32 -3.30 4.90 -8.67
CA ASP A 32 -3.74 6.02 -7.84
C ASP A 32 -4.30 7.11 -8.77
N ASP A 33 -5.47 7.66 -8.49
CA ASP A 33 -6.09 8.71 -9.29
C ASP A 33 -5.88 10.12 -8.76
N ASP A 34 -5.23 10.24 -7.60
CA ASP A 34 -4.96 11.52 -6.96
C ASP A 34 -3.82 12.29 -7.62
N LYS A 35 -3.86 13.60 -7.41
CA LYS A 35 -2.72 14.49 -7.62
C LYS A 35 -1.97 14.75 -6.30
N LEU A 36 -0.68 14.97 -6.43
CA LEU A 36 0.16 15.34 -5.30
C LEU A 36 -0.11 16.78 -4.87
N GLU A 37 -0.41 16.97 -3.59
CA GLU A 37 -0.58 18.25 -2.95
C GLU A 37 0.61 18.57 -2.03
N GLU A 38 0.87 19.84 -1.78
CA GLU A 38 1.97 20.30 -0.92
C GLU A 38 1.94 19.68 0.48
N LYS A 39 0.74 19.57 1.09
CA LYS A 39 0.55 18.93 2.40
C LYS A 39 1.04 17.48 2.45
N ASN A 40 1.06 16.79 1.31
CA ASN A 40 1.49 15.39 1.24
C ASN A 40 2.99 15.24 1.43
N LEU A 41 3.80 16.24 1.11
CA LEU A 41 5.26 16.22 1.25
C LEU A 41 5.71 16.01 2.69
N THR A 42 4.88 16.35 3.66
CA THR A 42 5.19 16.19 5.08
C THR A 42 5.31 14.72 5.51
N TYR A 43 4.55 13.82 4.89
CA TYR A 43 4.46 12.42 5.35
C TYR A 43 4.44 11.37 4.24
N GLN A 44 4.54 11.77 2.96
CA GLN A 44 4.63 10.88 1.80
C GLN A 44 5.99 11.01 1.13
N ASN A 45 6.44 9.97 0.43
CA ASN A 45 7.78 9.89 -0.13
C ASN A 45 7.88 10.50 -1.53
N TYR A 46 7.70 11.81 -1.63
CA TYR A 46 7.76 12.55 -2.88
C TYR A 46 8.83 13.64 -2.87
N ILE A 47 9.12 14.20 -4.03
CA ILE A 47 10.00 15.37 -4.16
C ILE A 47 9.15 16.63 -4.41
N PRO A 48 9.54 17.80 -3.86
CA PRO A 48 8.75 19.02 -3.94
C PRO A 48 8.39 19.44 -5.37
N ASP A 49 9.29 19.26 -6.32
CA ASP A 49 9.11 19.67 -7.72
C ASP A 49 7.99 18.89 -8.45
N THR A 50 7.43 17.84 -7.82
CA THR A 50 6.35 17.03 -8.40
C THR A 50 4.94 17.42 -7.92
N VAL A 51 4.80 18.44 -7.10
CA VAL A 51 3.49 18.95 -6.66
C VAL A 51 2.64 19.34 -7.88
N GLY A 52 1.38 18.90 -7.87
CA GLY A 52 0.43 19.08 -8.98
C GLY A 52 0.42 17.96 -10.03
N GLN A 53 1.43 17.11 -10.09
CA GLN A 53 1.43 15.89 -10.93
C GLN A 53 0.50 14.82 -10.35
N THR A 54 0.16 13.81 -11.16
CA THR A 54 -0.48 12.59 -10.61
C THR A 54 0.47 11.90 -9.63
N LYS A 55 -0.04 11.31 -8.56
CA LYS A 55 0.81 10.62 -7.58
C LYS A 55 1.62 9.48 -8.21
N VAL A 56 1.04 8.76 -9.17
CA VAL A 56 1.76 7.68 -9.89
C VAL A 56 2.95 8.21 -10.68
N SER A 57 2.83 9.38 -11.33
CA SER A 57 3.94 10.01 -12.04
C SER A 57 5.00 10.55 -11.06
N ALA A 58 4.57 11.18 -9.98
CA ALA A 58 5.46 11.68 -8.94
C ALA A 58 6.30 10.57 -8.27
N VAL A 59 5.74 9.35 -8.13
CA VAL A 59 6.52 8.16 -7.70
C VAL A 59 7.67 7.91 -8.65
N ASN A 60 7.43 7.89 -9.96
CA ASN A 60 8.49 7.63 -10.94
C ASN A 60 9.57 8.71 -10.96
N GLU A 61 9.20 9.98 -10.77
CA GLU A 61 10.20 11.05 -10.61
C GLU A 61 11.09 10.81 -9.38
N ARG A 62 10.51 10.36 -8.26
CA ARG A 62 11.27 9.96 -7.08
C ARG A 62 12.22 8.79 -7.36
N LEU A 63 11.76 7.77 -8.08
CA LEU A 63 12.59 6.62 -8.45
C LEU A 63 13.74 7.02 -9.38
N LYS A 64 13.50 7.91 -10.35
CA LYS A 64 14.54 8.45 -11.25
C LYS A 64 15.66 9.14 -10.49
N VAL A 65 15.31 10.02 -9.53
CA VAL A 65 16.31 10.72 -8.69
C VAL A 65 17.19 9.71 -7.94
N ASN A 66 16.65 8.57 -7.54
CA ASN A 66 17.37 7.51 -6.86
C ASN A 66 18.08 6.53 -7.83
N GLY A 67 17.95 6.67 -9.13
CA GLY A 67 18.51 5.75 -10.14
C GLY A 67 17.86 4.36 -10.10
N LEU A 68 16.60 4.26 -9.68
CA LEU A 68 15.88 3.01 -9.54
C LEU A 68 15.04 2.68 -10.79
N LYS A 69 14.67 1.39 -10.93
CA LYS A 69 13.74 0.94 -11.96
C LYS A 69 12.39 1.62 -11.79
N LEU A 70 11.85 2.14 -12.90
CA LEU A 70 10.53 2.75 -12.92
C LEU A 70 9.42 1.70 -12.83
N VAL A 71 8.27 2.15 -12.34
CA VAL A 71 7.05 1.35 -12.24
C VAL A 71 6.08 1.69 -13.37
N ASP A 72 5.15 0.78 -13.66
CA ASP A 72 4.06 1.05 -14.60
C ASP A 72 2.98 1.91 -13.92
N GLU A 73 2.64 3.05 -14.55
CA GLU A 73 1.76 4.07 -14.01
C GLU A 73 0.31 3.86 -14.49
N GLN A 74 -0.61 3.75 -13.55
CA GLN A 74 -2.04 3.65 -13.84
C GLN A 74 -2.78 4.76 -13.05
N PRO A 75 -3.02 5.94 -13.65
CA PRO A 75 -3.64 7.08 -12.97
C PRO A 75 -5.17 6.91 -12.88
N TYR A 76 -5.62 5.77 -12.35
CA TYR A 76 -7.03 5.38 -12.25
C TYR A 76 -7.34 4.73 -10.92
N LEU A 77 -8.62 4.83 -10.53
CA LEU A 77 -9.19 4.02 -9.46
C LEU A 77 -9.27 2.54 -9.87
N VAL A 78 -9.06 1.67 -8.89
CA VAL A 78 -9.38 0.25 -9.02
C VAL A 78 -10.82 0.04 -8.59
N LEU A 79 -11.71 -0.17 -9.56
CA LEU A 79 -13.15 -0.22 -9.36
C LEU A 79 -13.76 -1.61 -9.56
N VAL A 80 -13.06 -2.51 -10.26
CA VAL A 80 -13.59 -3.81 -10.64
C VAL A 80 -12.56 -4.92 -10.47
N GLU A 81 -13.02 -6.10 -10.06
CA GLU A 81 -12.18 -7.29 -9.81
C GLU A 81 -11.34 -7.71 -11.03
N LYS A 82 -11.79 -7.40 -12.25
CA LYS A 82 -11.04 -7.71 -13.47
C LYS A 82 -9.66 -7.05 -13.48
N GLN A 83 -9.53 -5.87 -12.86
CA GLN A 83 -8.26 -5.13 -12.79
C GLN A 83 -7.22 -5.82 -11.89
N LEU A 84 -7.65 -6.71 -10.99
CA LEU A 84 -6.77 -7.45 -10.07
C LEU A 84 -6.11 -8.68 -10.72
N LYS A 85 -6.52 -9.04 -11.93
CA LYS A 85 -6.04 -10.27 -12.60
C LYS A 85 -4.67 -10.07 -13.23
N GLY A 86 -3.87 -11.13 -13.20
CA GLY A 86 -2.55 -11.17 -13.85
C GLY A 86 -1.40 -10.75 -12.93
N TYR A 87 -1.67 -10.44 -11.67
CA TYR A 87 -0.66 -10.14 -10.66
C TYR A 87 -0.43 -11.34 -9.75
N ASP A 88 0.83 -11.55 -9.36
CA ASP A 88 1.21 -12.56 -8.37
C ASP A 88 0.78 -12.14 -6.96
N LEU A 89 0.79 -10.82 -6.69
CA LEU A 89 0.38 -10.21 -5.44
C LEU A 89 -0.28 -8.86 -5.69
N VAL A 90 -1.41 -8.60 -5.03
CA VAL A 90 -2.06 -7.29 -5.00
C VAL A 90 -1.95 -6.69 -3.60
N ILE A 91 -1.49 -5.45 -3.50
CA ILE A 91 -1.27 -4.76 -2.24
C ILE A 91 -2.18 -3.53 -2.19
N CYS A 92 -3.07 -3.49 -1.20
CA CYS A 92 -3.91 -2.33 -0.93
C CYS A 92 -3.23 -1.44 0.11
N CYS A 93 -2.85 -0.24 -0.33
CA CYS A 93 -2.39 0.85 0.51
C CYS A 93 -3.40 2.02 0.54
N ALA A 94 -4.50 1.89 -0.22
CA ALA A 94 -5.55 2.90 -0.25
C ALA A 94 -6.40 2.85 1.03
N ASP A 95 -6.91 4.00 1.44
CA ASP A 95 -7.81 4.16 2.56
C ASP A 95 -9.29 3.86 2.21
N ASN A 96 -9.53 3.34 1.03
CA ASN A 96 -10.86 3.07 0.46
C ASN A 96 -11.39 1.69 0.88
N LEU A 97 -12.47 1.68 1.67
CA LEU A 97 -13.09 0.45 2.16
C LEU A 97 -13.69 -0.42 1.04
N ALA A 98 -14.17 0.19 -0.07
CA ALA A 98 -14.72 -0.56 -1.21
C ALA A 98 -13.62 -1.40 -1.90
N VAL A 99 -12.41 -0.86 -2.05
CA VAL A 99 -11.25 -1.60 -2.58
C VAL A 99 -10.89 -2.76 -1.66
N ARG A 100 -10.88 -2.53 -0.34
CA ARG A 100 -10.61 -3.59 0.65
C ARG A 100 -11.65 -4.70 0.57
N ARG A 101 -12.94 -4.35 0.53
CA ARG A 101 -14.02 -5.34 0.34
C ARG A 101 -13.86 -6.14 -0.94
N MET A 102 -13.42 -5.51 -2.01
CA MET A 102 -13.15 -6.18 -3.29
C MET A 102 -12.03 -7.22 -3.14
N LEU A 103 -10.93 -6.88 -2.48
CA LEU A 103 -9.83 -7.81 -2.20
C LEU A 103 -10.28 -9.00 -1.34
N TYR A 104 -10.97 -8.73 -0.25
CA TYR A 104 -11.41 -9.77 0.67
C TYR A 104 -12.40 -10.75 0.02
N ARG A 105 -13.18 -10.32 -0.98
CA ARG A 105 -14.03 -11.21 -1.80
C ARG A 105 -13.23 -12.23 -2.63
N GLN A 106 -11.93 -12.01 -2.85
CA GLN A 106 -11.06 -12.98 -3.51
C GLN A 106 -10.73 -14.18 -2.62
N GLY A 107 -11.16 -14.14 -1.36
CA GLY A 107 -10.97 -15.20 -0.39
C GLY A 107 -9.67 -15.11 0.39
N TYR A 108 -9.49 -16.00 1.31
CA TYR A 108 -8.39 -16.09 2.25
C TYR A 108 -8.03 -17.56 2.46
N GLY A 109 -6.87 -17.81 3.11
CA GLY A 109 -6.31 -19.15 3.24
C GLY A 109 -5.60 -19.63 1.97
N ASP A 110 -5.25 -20.91 1.94
CA ASP A 110 -4.44 -21.48 0.86
C ASP A 110 -5.19 -21.55 -0.48
N ASP A 111 -6.52 -21.65 -0.44
CA ASP A 111 -7.39 -21.71 -1.62
C ASP A 111 -7.77 -20.33 -2.17
N ALA A 112 -7.23 -19.23 -1.62
CA ALA A 112 -7.49 -17.89 -2.10
C ALA A 112 -7.17 -17.74 -3.58
N LYS A 113 -8.14 -17.23 -4.36
CA LYS A 113 -8.02 -17.04 -5.81
C LYS A 113 -6.95 -16.01 -6.19
N LEU A 114 -6.75 -15.03 -5.32
CA LEU A 114 -5.78 -13.96 -5.45
C LEU A 114 -4.99 -13.86 -4.16
N LYS A 115 -3.67 -13.71 -4.27
CA LYS A 115 -2.83 -13.39 -3.11
C LYS A 115 -2.83 -11.88 -2.92
N TRP A 116 -3.13 -11.44 -1.71
CA TRP A 116 -3.24 -10.00 -1.42
C TRP A 116 -2.72 -9.62 -0.04
N LEU A 117 -2.34 -8.36 0.09
CA LEU A 117 -2.05 -7.68 1.35
C LEU A 117 -2.95 -6.45 1.48
N ASP A 118 -3.44 -6.19 2.68
CA ASP A 118 -4.08 -4.95 3.08
C ASP A 118 -3.21 -4.27 4.14
N LEU A 119 -2.66 -3.11 3.79
CA LEU A 119 -1.79 -2.33 4.66
C LEU A 119 -2.55 -1.12 5.18
N ARG A 120 -2.48 -0.92 6.48
CA ARG A 120 -3.18 0.16 7.18
C ARG A 120 -2.23 0.91 8.09
N ALA A 121 -2.40 2.23 8.18
CA ALA A 121 -1.77 3.08 9.18
C ALA A 121 -2.75 4.17 9.58
N GLN A 122 -2.83 4.44 10.87
CA GLN A 122 -3.63 5.53 11.42
C GLN A 122 -3.02 5.98 12.75
N GLY A 123 -2.49 7.19 12.78
CA GLY A 123 -1.81 7.73 13.95
C GLY A 123 -0.68 6.80 14.40
N ARG A 124 -0.74 6.31 15.63
CA ARG A 124 0.25 5.43 16.25
C ARG A 124 0.09 3.95 15.93
N ASN A 125 -0.91 3.60 15.12
CA ASN A 125 -1.26 2.22 14.82
C ASN A 125 -0.98 1.91 13.36
N ALA A 126 -0.54 0.69 13.09
CA ALA A 126 -0.50 0.14 11.74
C ALA A 126 -0.82 -1.35 11.74
N ALA A 127 -1.27 -1.85 10.60
CA ALA A 127 -1.53 -3.27 10.42
C ALA A 127 -1.14 -3.73 9.02
N LEU A 128 -0.60 -4.95 8.95
CA LEU A 128 -0.47 -5.76 7.75
C LEU A 128 -1.44 -6.93 7.90
N ILE A 129 -2.30 -7.12 6.92
CA ILE A 129 -3.28 -8.20 6.88
C ILE A 129 -3.11 -8.90 5.54
N SER A 130 -2.94 -10.23 5.55
CA SER A 130 -2.74 -10.99 4.32
C SER A 130 -3.97 -11.83 3.98
N TYR A 131 -4.01 -12.32 2.74
CA TYR A 131 -5.02 -13.29 2.27
C TYR A 131 -5.11 -14.56 3.14
N LYS A 132 -4.16 -14.80 4.04
CA LYS A 132 -4.16 -15.93 5.00
C LYS A 132 -4.95 -15.65 6.27
N VAL A 133 -5.48 -14.43 6.45
CA VAL A 133 -6.22 -14.06 7.64
C VAL A 133 -7.40 -15.01 7.90
N ASN A 134 -7.69 -15.28 9.17
CA ASN A 134 -8.80 -16.12 9.55
C ASN A 134 -10.14 -15.46 9.14
N GLU A 135 -11.01 -16.26 8.51
CA GLU A 135 -12.34 -15.86 8.06
C GLU A 135 -13.15 -15.15 9.15
N ASN A 136 -13.09 -15.65 10.37
CA ASN A 136 -13.83 -15.09 11.49
C ASN A 136 -13.46 -13.65 11.86
N LEU A 137 -12.35 -13.13 11.34
CA LEU A 137 -11.90 -11.75 11.58
C LEU A 137 -12.31 -10.79 10.46
N VAL A 138 -12.84 -11.29 9.35
CA VAL A 138 -13.07 -10.49 8.13
C VAL A 138 -14.11 -9.40 8.38
N ASP A 139 -15.21 -9.71 9.04
CA ASP A 139 -16.27 -8.72 9.31
C ASP A 139 -15.75 -7.57 10.18
N ASP A 140 -14.97 -7.87 11.22
CA ASP A 140 -14.34 -6.86 12.08
C ASP A 140 -13.34 -6.01 11.29
N LEU A 141 -12.55 -6.63 10.40
CA LEU A 141 -11.56 -5.95 9.59
C LEU A 141 -12.19 -5.05 8.52
N LEU A 142 -13.40 -5.36 8.09
CA LEU A 142 -14.16 -4.56 7.12
C LEU A 142 -15.21 -3.65 7.77
N ALA A 143 -15.33 -3.69 9.10
CA ALA A 143 -16.18 -2.77 9.84
C ALA A 143 -15.63 -1.33 9.77
N GLY A 144 -16.52 -0.36 9.73
CA GLY A 144 -16.17 1.06 9.73
C GLY A 144 -17.00 1.87 8.75
N SER A 145 -16.87 3.18 8.85
CA SER A 145 -17.53 4.12 7.96
C SER A 145 -16.88 4.10 6.57
N GLU A 146 -17.68 4.34 5.54
CA GLU A 146 -17.15 4.61 4.22
C GLU A 146 -16.54 6.01 4.20
N GLY A 147 -15.37 6.16 3.61
CA GLY A 147 -14.64 7.41 3.54
C GLY A 147 -13.14 7.21 3.38
N SER A 148 -12.46 8.30 3.13
CA SER A 148 -11.00 8.37 3.09
C SER A 148 -10.50 8.79 4.48
N PHE A 149 -9.53 8.07 5.01
CA PHE A 149 -8.95 8.34 6.32
C PHE A 149 -7.46 8.64 6.18
N SER A 150 -7.02 9.77 6.71
CA SER A 150 -5.60 10.08 6.74
C SER A 150 -4.82 9.05 7.55
N CYS A 151 -3.70 8.58 7.03
CA CYS A 151 -2.77 7.73 7.77
C CYS A 151 -2.16 8.46 8.99
N GLN A 152 -2.27 9.79 9.05
CA GLN A 152 -1.83 10.60 10.18
C GLN A 152 -2.82 10.60 11.35
N GLY A 153 -4.06 10.16 11.14
CA GLY A 153 -5.15 10.21 12.13
C GLY A 153 -6.08 11.39 11.89
N GLY A 154 -7.29 11.30 12.48
CA GLY A 154 -8.34 12.32 12.27
C GLY A 154 -8.05 13.67 12.91
N ASP A 155 -7.20 13.70 13.94
CA ASP A 155 -6.90 14.89 14.72
C ASP A 155 -5.62 15.63 14.25
N TRP A 156 -4.98 15.16 13.19
CA TRP A 156 -3.78 15.81 12.69
C TRP A 156 -4.10 17.14 12.02
N ASP A 157 -3.50 18.20 12.53
CA ASP A 157 -3.71 19.59 12.09
C ASP A 157 -2.78 20.03 10.95
N GLY A 158 -1.92 19.13 10.45
CA GLY A 158 -0.91 19.43 9.43
C GLY A 158 0.45 19.82 10.01
N SER A 159 0.60 19.89 11.33
CA SER A 159 1.87 20.30 11.95
C SER A 159 2.93 19.21 11.84
N PRO A 160 4.19 19.57 11.49
CA PRO A 160 5.28 18.61 11.39
C PRO A 160 5.61 17.91 12.72
N GLU A 161 5.38 18.56 13.85
CA GLU A 161 5.65 18.05 15.19
C GLU A 161 4.76 16.87 15.58
N GLN A 162 3.61 16.74 14.92
CA GLN A 162 2.62 15.70 15.18
C GLN A 162 2.63 14.59 14.12
N VAL A 163 3.59 14.59 13.20
CA VAL A 163 3.67 13.56 12.15
C VAL A 163 3.92 12.19 12.74
N ASN A 164 3.05 11.25 12.44
CA ASN A 164 3.21 9.85 12.74
C ASN A 164 3.97 9.14 11.61
N CYS A 165 4.84 8.20 11.96
CA CYS A 165 5.67 7.44 11.01
C CYS A 165 5.22 5.98 10.82
N MET A 166 4.03 5.61 11.27
CA MET A 166 3.54 4.23 11.20
C MET A 166 3.33 3.75 9.76
N GLN A 167 3.05 4.66 8.82
CA GLN A 167 2.99 4.35 7.40
C GLN A 167 4.35 3.88 6.86
N ILE A 168 5.46 4.45 7.34
CA ILE A 168 6.82 4.02 6.96
C ILE A 168 7.14 2.67 7.58
N ALA A 169 6.80 2.48 8.86
CA ALA A 169 7.03 1.23 9.57
C ALA A 169 6.32 0.05 8.89
N VAL A 170 5.02 0.20 8.57
CA VAL A 170 4.26 -0.87 7.92
C VAL A 170 4.73 -1.11 6.48
N ALA A 171 5.18 -0.10 5.74
CA ALA A 171 5.77 -0.27 4.41
C ALA A 171 7.08 -1.10 4.49
N GLY A 172 7.94 -0.83 5.46
CA GLY A 172 9.16 -1.60 5.71
C GLY A 172 8.87 -3.05 6.09
N VAL A 173 7.93 -3.28 7.02
CA VAL A 173 7.48 -4.62 7.41
C VAL A 173 6.89 -5.38 6.22
N ALA A 174 6.06 -4.72 5.42
CA ALA A 174 5.45 -5.33 4.24
C ALA A 174 6.50 -5.70 3.18
N SER A 175 7.51 -4.87 2.95
CA SER A 175 8.58 -5.21 1.99
C SER A 175 9.34 -6.46 2.41
N GLN A 176 9.64 -6.62 3.70
CA GLN A 176 10.27 -7.82 4.25
C GLN A 176 9.34 -9.04 4.14
N TRP A 177 8.04 -8.88 4.45
CA TRP A 177 7.04 -9.93 4.30
C TRP A 177 6.97 -10.45 2.85
N ILE A 178 6.92 -9.54 1.88
CA ILE A 178 6.86 -9.84 0.45
C ILE A 178 8.11 -10.61 0.01
N GLN A 179 9.29 -10.16 0.44
CA GLN A 179 10.54 -10.80 0.08
C GLN A 179 10.61 -12.24 0.60
N ARG A 180 10.28 -12.47 1.86
CA ARG A 180 10.29 -13.80 2.47
C ARG A 180 9.28 -14.73 1.80
N TRP A 181 8.08 -14.23 1.53
CA TRP A 181 7.05 -15.00 0.86
C TRP A 181 7.42 -15.40 -0.56
N PHE A 182 7.97 -14.47 -1.36
CA PHE A 182 8.31 -14.76 -2.76
C PHE A 182 9.64 -15.49 -2.94
N ILE A 183 10.65 -15.21 -2.13
CA ILE A 183 12.00 -15.71 -2.32
C ILE A 183 12.23 -16.94 -1.45
N ASP A 184 11.89 -16.83 -0.19
CA ASP A 184 12.20 -17.86 0.80
C ASP A 184 11.10 -18.92 0.90
N ASN A 185 9.95 -18.67 0.26
CA ASN A 185 8.74 -19.51 0.32
C ASN A 185 8.37 -19.86 1.78
N GLU A 186 8.55 -18.89 2.66
CA GLU A 186 8.28 -19.07 4.08
C GLU A 186 6.79 -18.97 4.41
N ASN A 187 6.41 -19.61 5.51
CA ASN A 187 5.08 -19.39 6.09
C ASN A 187 5.08 -18.08 6.88
N VAL A 188 4.79 -16.98 6.17
CA VAL A 188 4.74 -15.63 6.76
C VAL A 188 3.44 -15.41 7.53
N ALA A 189 3.45 -14.43 8.42
CA ALA A 189 2.30 -14.10 9.27
C ALA A 189 1.05 -13.69 8.46
N ASP A 190 -0.11 -14.15 8.92
CA ASP A 190 -1.44 -13.79 8.35
C ASP A 190 -1.85 -12.37 8.72
N LYS A 191 -1.45 -11.90 9.90
CA LYS A 191 -1.73 -10.56 10.41
C LYS A 191 -0.62 -10.10 11.33
N MET A 192 -0.23 -8.83 11.18
CA MET A 192 0.68 -8.14 12.09
C MET A 192 0.05 -6.82 12.49
N VAL A 193 0.13 -6.47 13.77
CA VAL A 193 -0.32 -5.19 14.31
C VAL A 193 0.87 -4.51 14.98
N LEU A 194 1.07 -3.25 14.63
CA LEU A 194 2.08 -2.38 15.21
C LEU A 194 1.37 -1.28 16.01
N ASN A 195 1.84 -1.02 17.20
CA ASN A 195 1.35 0.05 18.06
C ASN A 195 2.53 0.65 18.83
N VAL A 196 2.62 1.99 18.84
CA VAL A 196 3.71 2.75 19.50
C VAL A 196 3.16 3.90 20.32
#